data_f206c5e15b20a312e52b3152bfeed7c5
#
_entry.id   f206c5e15b20a312e52b3152bfeed7c5
#
_cell.length_a   1.000
_cell.length_b   1.000
_cell.length_c   1.000
_cell.angle_alpha   90.00
_cell.angle_beta   90.00
_cell.angle_gamma   90.00
#
_symmetry.space_group_name_H-M   'P 1'
#
loop_
_entity.id
_entity.type
_entity.pdbx_description
1 polymer ?
#
loop_
_entity_poly.entity_id
_entity_poly.type
_entity_poly.pdbx_seq_one_letter_code
_entity_poly.pdbx_strand_id
1 'polypeptide(L)'
;MISNLKPAAGSAAPPTGSPVHVLYLIDVLWGLGGAEGVLLRIPGLLPKDRYRCTIGTFRLRPESPVFDQLPCPVREFPVSRVFGMGALRAALDLRRFIRSERVQIVHTFFESADLLGGLVAKLSGVPVLISSRRDMGILRSTRHRIAYRLMSLLFDQVQAVSGAVREQTIRADRIDPDKVVTIPNGIEIEKLAAADGAAALHHLLGLEDDAPLIVSVGHIRRVKGFDVLLRAAAEVCRVYPKATFLIVGTVQEPACDRDLRELVRQLGLEHNVRFLGKLENENVWSLLKLCDVFCQPSRSEGMSNALLEAMGSGLPCVATAVGGTPEVLEDGRTGYIVPSEDYHAAANRIMALLGDPEGARQMGLLARRVVEERYSAESMIRSMVGMYDQLLGGRR
;
A
#
# COMPACT_ATOMS: atom_id res chain seq x y z
N MET A 1 9.08 9.45 -18.30
CA MET A 1 8.28 10.56 -18.89
C MET A 1 7.06 10.78 -18.01
N ILE A 2 7.21 11.65 -17.00
CA ILE A 2 6.12 12.12 -16.13
C ILE A 2 5.89 13.57 -16.56
N SER A 3 5.12 13.77 -17.62
CA SER A 3 4.69 15.12 -18.02
C SER A 3 3.31 14.99 -18.67
N ASN A 4 2.27 15.25 -17.89
CA ASN A 4 1.02 15.86 -18.37
C ASN A 4 0.02 16.06 -17.21
N LEU A 5 0.51 16.56 -16.07
CA LEU A 5 -0.35 17.33 -15.18
C LEU A 5 0.17 18.75 -15.21
N LYS A 6 -0.44 19.61 -16.05
CA LYS A 6 -0.28 21.05 -15.89
C LYS A 6 -0.74 21.41 -14.47
N PRO A 7 0.03 22.21 -13.72
CA PRO A 7 -0.45 22.71 -12.43
C PRO A 7 -1.73 23.51 -12.72
N ALA A 8 -2.83 23.10 -12.12
CA ALA A 8 -4.07 23.84 -12.17
C ALA A 8 -3.84 25.17 -11.46
N ALA A 9 -3.77 26.23 -12.25
CA ALA A 9 -3.77 27.60 -11.76
C ALA A 9 -5.13 27.89 -11.13
N GLY A 10 -5.12 28.33 -9.86
CA GLY A 10 -6.25 28.95 -9.19
C GLY A 10 -7.32 27.97 -8.72
N SER A 11 -7.25 27.57 -7.44
CA SER A 11 -8.37 26.92 -6.77
C SER A 11 -9.59 27.85 -6.79
N ALA A 12 -10.58 27.53 -7.63
CA ALA A 12 -11.88 28.14 -7.53
C ALA A 12 -12.44 27.83 -6.12
N ALA A 13 -12.90 28.85 -5.40
CA ALA A 13 -13.55 28.73 -4.11
C ALA A 13 -14.66 27.68 -4.18
N PRO A 14 -14.82 26.82 -3.17
CA PRO A 14 -15.92 25.87 -3.14
C PRO A 14 -17.25 26.61 -3.22
N PRO A 15 -18.25 26.09 -3.92
CA PRO A 15 -19.58 26.68 -3.85
C PRO A 15 -20.09 26.60 -2.42
N THR A 16 -20.81 27.64 -1.99
CA THR A 16 -21.52 27.76 -0.71
C THR A 16 -22.59 26.65 -0.56
N GLY A 17 -22.19 25.42 -0.26
CA GLY A 17 -23.04 24.24 -0.13
C GLY A 17 -22.46 23.27 0.91
N SER A 18 -23.28 22.32 1.36
CA SER A 18 -22.84 21.26 2.27
C SER A 18 -21.61 20.51 1.73
N PRO A 19 -20.71 20.02 2.61
CA PRO A 19 -19.54 19.24 2.18
C PRO A 19 -19.90 18.05 1.29
N VAL A 20 -19.08 17.77 0.29
CA VAL A 20 -19.23 16.62 -0.62
C VAL A 20 -19.11 15.33 0.17
N HIS A 21 -20.13 14.46 0.08
CA HIS A 21 -20.11 13.18 0.76
C HIS A 21 -19.38 12.13 -0.08
N VAL A 22 -18.23 11.65 0.41
CA VAL A 22 -17.46 10.57 -0.17
C VAL A 22 -17.70 9.28 0.60
N LEU A 23 -18.17 8.25 -0.07
CA LEU A 23 -18.28 6.89 0.46
C LEU A 23 -17.11 6.06 -0.09
N TYR A 24 -16.18 5.69 0.78
CA TYR A 24 -15.14 4.72 0.48
C TYR A 24 -15.69 3.31 0.73
N LEU A 25 -15.68 2.45 -0.29
CA LEU A 25 -16.11 1.05 -0.16
C LEU A 25 -14.91 0.11 -0.25
N ILE A 26 -14.81 -0.82 0.70
CA ILE A 26 -13.76 -1.83 0.73
C ILE A 26 -14.36 -3.22 1.00
N ASP A 27 -13.75 -4.26 0.46
CA ASP A 27 -14.21 -5.64 0.62
C ASP A 27 -14.20 -6.10 2.07
N VAL A 28 -13.08 -5.86 2.74
CA VAL A 28 -12.84 -6.31 4.12
C VAL A 28 -12.04 -5.25 4.85
N LEU A 29 -12.37 -5.02 6.11
CA LEU A 29 -11.65 -4.12 6.99
C LEU A 29 -11.17 -4.90 8.22
N TRP A 30 -9.86 -5.21 8.24
CA TRP A 30 -9.23 -6.04 9.28
C TRP A 30 -8.20 -5.29 10.13
N GLY A 31 -7.66 -4.16 9.63
CA GLY A 31 -6.62 -3.43 10.33
C GLY A 31 -5.74 -2.54 9.46
N LEU A 32 -4.57 -2.11 9.95
CA LEU A 32 -3.73 -1.06 9.37
C LEU A 32 -2.76 -1.54 8.26
N GLY A 33 -2.96 -2.69 7.64
CA GLY A 33 -2.02 -3.20 6.64
C GLY A 33 -2.25 -2.69 5.21
N GLY A 34 -1.17 -2.41 4.47
CA GLY A 34 -1.20 -2.20 3.02
C GLY A 34 -2.23 -1.15 2.55
N ALA A 35 -3.13 -1.57 1.65
CA ALA A 35 -4.15 -0.70 1.06
C ALA A 35 -5.21 -0.22 2.08
N GLU A 36 -5.53 -1.04 3.10
CA GLU A 36 -6.44 -0.66 4.18
C GLU A 36 -5.87 0.52 4.98
N GLY A 37 -4.59 0.46 5.36
CA GLY A 37 -3.93 1.53 6.08
C GLY A 37 -3.92 2.85 5.30
N VAL A 38 -3.78 2.81 3.96
CA VAL A 38 -3.92 4.01 3.12
C VAL A 38 -5.36 4.52 3.18
N LEU A 39 -6.35 3.64 2.98
CA LEU A 39 -7.76 4.02 3.00
C LEU A 39 -8.15 4.67 4.33
N LEU A 40 -7.74 4.11 5.47
CA LEU A 40 -8.09 4.61 6.80
C LEU A 40 -7.53 6.00 7.10
N ARG A 41 -6.41 6.37 6.46
CA ARG A 41 -5.78 7.71 6.61
C ARG A 41 -6.45 8.79 5.76
N ILE A 42 -6.94 8.45 4.58
CA ILE A 42 -7.50 9.42 3.62
C ILE A 42 -8.56 10.34 4.24
N PRO A 43 -9.60 9.84 4.96
CA PRO A 43 -10.64 10.69 5.54
C PRO A 43 -10.13 11.71 6.55
N GLY A 44 -9.05 11.40 7.28
CA GLY A 44 -8.43 12.32 8.24
C GLY A 44 -7.63 13.43 7.58
N LEU A 45 -7.16 13.22 6.37
CA LEU A 45 -6.28 14.13 5.62
C LEU A 45 -7.04 15.00 4.61
N LEU A 46 -8.27 14.63 4.24
CA LEU A 46 -9.10 15.46 3.35
C LEU A 46 -9.57 16.74 4.06
N PRO A 47 -9.68 17.88 3.32
CA PRO A 47 -10.25 19.12 3.85
C PRO A 47 -11.68 18.92 4.36
N LYS A 48 -11.90 19.04 5.69
CA LYS A 48 -13.18 18.73 6.35
C LYS A 48 -14.29 19.74 6.03
N ASP A 49 -13.93 20.94 5.65
CA ASP A 49 -14.83 21.98 5.15
C ASP A 49 -15.40 21.66 3.77
N ARG A 50 -14.71 20.82 2.99
CA ARG A 50 -15.08 20.45 1.62
C ARG A 50 -15.62 19.04 1.47
N TYR A 51 -15.16 18.11 2.32
CA TYR A 51 -15.49 16.69 2.22
C TYR A 51 -15.95 16.13 3.57
N ARG A 52 -17.05 15.40 3.56
CA ARG A 52 -17.38 14.46 4.63
C ARG A 52 -17.23 13.03 4.12
N CYS A 53 -16.71 12.15 4.94
CA CYS A 53 -16.38 10.79 4.55
C CYS A 53 -17.17 9.76 5.35
N THR A 54 -17.45 8.62 4.72
CA THR A 54 -17.87 7.38 5.38
C THR A 54 -17.09 6.24 4.78
N ILE A 55 -16.64 5.29 5.59
CA ILE A 55 -16.05 4.04 5.12
C ILE A 55 -17.14 2.96 5.19
N GLY A 56 -17.44 2.35 4.05
CA GLY A 56 -18.30 1.18 3.93
C GLY A 56 -17.45 -0.08 3.75
N THR A 57 -17.82 -1.17 4.41
CA THR A 57 -17.16 -2.47 4.22
C THR A 57 -18.18 -3.59 4.10
N PHE A 58 -17.83 -4.66 3.38
CA PHE A 58 -18.67 -5.85 3.30
C PHE A 58 -18.38 -6.86 4.41
N ARG A 59 -17.22 -6.75 5.05
CA ARG A 59 -16.86 -7.55 6.22
C ARG A 59 -16.02 -6.71 7.18
N LEU A 60 -16.54 -6.55 8.38
CA LEU A 60 -15.84 -5.90 9.47
C LEU A 60 -15.28 -6.94 10.44
N ARG A 61 -14.02 -6.80 10.86
CA ARG A 61 -13.46 -7.53 11.99
C ARG A 61 -13.14 -6.53 13.10
N PRO A 62 -14.01 -6.40 14.11
CA PRO A 62 -13.97 -5.34 15.11
C PRO A 62 -12.84 -5.48 16.16
N GLU A 63 -12.02 -6.53 16.09
CA GLU A 63 -11.00 -6.84 17.12
C GLU A 63 -9.78 -5.90 17.13
N SER A 64 -9.73 -4.91 16.24
CA SER A 64 -8.62 -3.95 16.20
C SER A 64 -9.01 -2.66 16.91
N PRO A 65 -8.25 -2.20 17.93
CA PRO A 65 -8.48 -0.91 18.61
C PRO A 65 -8.38 0.31 17.68
N VAL A 66 -7.92 0.13 16.45
CA VAL A 66 -7.87 1.16 15.41
C VAL A 66 -9.25 1.71 15.06
N PHE A 67 -10.31 0.90 15.22
CA PHE A 67 -11.67 1.31 14.86
C PHE A 67 -12.24 2.40 15.78
N ASP A 68 -11.75 2.49 17.01
CA ASP A 68 -12.20 3.50 17.99
C ASP A 68 -11.65 4.91 17.69
N GLN A 69 -10.62 5.00 16.85
CA GLN A 69 -9.92 6.26 16.54
C GLN A 69 -10.06 6.69 15.07
N LEU A 70 -11.00 6.12 14.33
CA LEU A 70 -11.16 6.46 12.93
C LEU A 70 -11.69 7.88 12.73
N PRO A 71 -11.16 8.61 11.74
CA PRO A 71 -11.52 10.01 11.49
C PRO A 71 -12.91 10.19 10.88
N CYS A 72 -13.63 9.11 10.59
CA CYS A 72 -14.98 9.12 10.03
C CYS A 72 -15.77 7.86 10.39
N PRO A 73 -17.12 7.89 10.29
CA PRO A 73 -17.96 6.73 10.55
C PRO A 73 -17.61 5.54 9.64
N VAL A 74 -17.66 4.32 10.23
CA VAL A 74 -17.60 3.04 9.50
C VAL A 74 -18.96 2.40 9.50
N ARG A 75 -19.37 1.87 8.34
CA ARG A 75 -20.62 1.14 8.18
C ARG A 75 -20.39 -0.20 7.50
N GLU A 76 -20.86 -1.27 8.13
CA GLU A 76 -20.85 -2.59 7.53
C GLU A 76 -22.12 -2.82 6.69
N PHE A 77 -21.93 -3.40 5.49
CA PHE A 77 -22.96 -3.91 4.60
C PHE A 77 -22.69 -5.41 4.42
N PRO A 78 -23.15 -6.29 5.33
CA PRO A 78 -22.65 -7.66 5.42
C PRO A 78 -22.87 -8.46 4.15
N VAL A 79 -21.79 -8.95 3.51
CA VAL A 79 -21.82 -9.83 2.35
C VAL A 79 -20.99 -11.07 2.63
N SER A 80 -21.64 -12.21 2.81
CA SER A 80 -20.94 -13.50 2.96
C SER A 80 -20.50 -14.08 1.61
N ARG A 81 -21.29 -13.88 0.58
CA ARG A 81 -21.02 -14.26 -0.82
C ARG A 81 -21.55 -13.19 -1.76
N VAL A 82 -20.79 -12.83 -2.80
CA VAL A 82 -21.16 -11.81 -3.80
C VAL A 82 -22.41 -12.19 -4.59
N PHE A 83 -22.75 -13.47 -4.65
CA PHE A 83 -23.96 -14.00 -5.27
C PHE A 83 -24.82 -14.69 -4.21
N GLY A 84 -26.08 -14.23 -4.04
CA GLY A 84 -27.04 -14.81 -3.10
C GLY A 84 -27.95 -13.79 -2.40
N MET A 85 -28.91 -14.26 -1.60
CA MET A 85 -29.87 -13.41 -0.86
C MET A 85 -29.21 -12.40 0.08
N GLY A 86 -28.06 -12.76 0.67
CA GLY A 86 -27.28 -11.83 1.50
C GLY A 86 -26.74 -10.64 0.71
N ALA A 87 -26.23 -10.87 -0.49
CA ALA A 87 -25.74 -9.80 -1.36
C ALA A 87 -26.87 -8.86 -1.79
N LEU A 88 -28.07 -9.39 -2.04
CA LEU A 88 -29.24 -8.56 -2.39
C LEU A 88 -29.67 -7.65 -1.21
N ARG A 89 -29.68 -8.17 0.02
CA ARG A 89 -29.98 -7.36 1.22
C ARG A 89 -28.94 -6.26 1.41
N ALA A 90 -27.66 -6.61 1.34
CA ALA A 90 -26.57 -5.63 1.44
C ALA A 90 -26.64 -4.58 0.32
N ALA A 91 -26.98 -4.97 -0.91
CA ALA A 91 -27.18 -4.06 -2.03
C ALA A 91 -28.33 -3.06 -1.77
N LEU A 92 -29.45 -3.53 -1.23
CA LEU A 92 -30.59 -2.68 -0.88
C LEU A 92 -30.24 -1.72 0.26
N ASP A 93 -29.50 -2.18 1.28
CA ASP A 93 -29.08 -1.33 2.40
C ASP A 93 -28.06 -0.29 1.95
N LEU A 94 -27.08 -0.70 1.12
CA LEU A 94 -26.13 0.23 0.51
C LEU A 94 -26.84 1.28 -0.36
N ARG A 95 -27.83 0.85 -1.17
CA ARG A 95 -28.63 1.78 -1.98
C ARG A 95 -29.41 2.77 -1.12
N ARG A 96 -30.06 2.31 -0.04
CA ARG A 96 -30.78 3.20 0.90
C ARG A 96 -29.81 4.21 1.51
N PHE A 97 -28.66 3.74 1.99
CA PHE A 97 -27.64 4.61 2.56
C PHE A 97 -27.15 5.68 1.57
N ILE A 98 -26.79 5.27 0.35
CA ILE A 98 -26.31 6.19 -0.70
C ILE A 98 -27.36 7.31 -0.93
N ARG A 99 -28.63 6.95 -1.00
CA ARG A 99 -29.70 7.93 -1.27
C ARG A 99 -30.04 8.79 -0.07
N SER A 100 -30.18 8.22 1.11
CA SER A 100 -30.50 8.96 2.34
C SER A 100 -29.41 9.96 2.72
N GLU A 101 -28.15 9.56 2.55
CA GLU A 101 -26.96 10.36 2.84
C GLU A 101 -26.52 11.27 1.69
N ARG A 102 -27.20 11.21 0.55
CA ARG A 102 -26.88 12.00 -0.65
C ARG A 102 -25.40 11.88 -1.03
N VAL A 103 -24.90 10.64 -1.12
CA VAL A 103 -23.52 10.34 -1.48
C VAL A 103 -23.23 10.83 -2.88
N GLN A 104 -22.18 11.63 -3.06
CA GLN A 104 -21.82 12.25 -4.34
C GLN A 104 -20.65 11.53 -5.01
N ILE A 105 -19.75 10.94 -4.22
CA ILE A 105 -18.64 10.15 -4.72
C ILE A 105 -18.67 8.78 -4.04
N VAL A 106 -18.62 7.70 -4.84
CA VAL A 106 -18.29 6.36 -4.35
C VAL A 106 -16.93 6.00 -4.88
N HIS A 107 -15.99 5.72 -3.96
CA HIS A 107 -14.62 5.32 -4.28
C HIS A 107 -14.38 3.91 -3.74
N THR A 108 -14.24 2.95 -4.64
CA THR A 108 -14.17 1.51 -4.31
C THR A 108 -12.73 1.02 -4.25
N PHE A 109 -12.49 0.06 -3.34
CA PHE A 109 -11.21 -0.61 -3.13
C PHE A 109 -11.42 -2.12 -3.14
N PHE A 110 -10.70 -2.82 -4.00
CA PHE A 110 -10.78 -4.27 -4.24
C PHE A 110 -12.04 -4.76 -4.96
N GLU A 111 -12.04 -6.06 -5.24
CA GLU A 111 -12.89 -6.70 -6.22
C GLU A 111 -14.39 -6.65 -5.91
N SER A 112 -14.79 -7.01 -4.70
CA SER A 112 -16.23 -7.06 -4.36
C SER A 112 -16.80 -5.65 -4.25
N ALA A 113 -16.02 -4.69 -3.74
CA ALA A 113 -16.41 -3.29 -3.70
C ALA A 113 -16.56 -2.72 -5.12
N ASP A 114 -15.66 -3.06 -6.03
CA ASP A 114 -15.75 -2.67 -7.44
C ASP A 114 -17.00 -3.27 -8.10
N LEU A 115 -17.20 -4.59 -8.01
CA LEU A 115 -18.25 -5.29 -8.75
C LEU A 115 -19.64 -5.05 -8.17
N LEU A 116 -19.84 -5.34 -6.88
CA LEU A 116 -21.13 -5.17 -6.21
C LEU A 116 -21.39 -3.70 -5.85
N GLY A 117 -20.44 -3.08 -5.14
CA GLY A 117 -20.57 -1.71 -4.67
C GLY A 117 -20.67 -0.70 -5.80
N GLY A 118 -19.81 -0.84 -6.83
CA GLY A 118 -19.83 0.01 -8.01
C GLY A 118 -21.14 -0.09 -8.80
N LEU A 119 -21.67 -1.31 -8.99
CA LEU A 119 -22.96 -1.51 -9.66
C LEU A 119 -24.10 -0.86 -8.87
N VAL A 120 -24.15 -1.07 -7.55
CA VAL A 120 -25.16 -0.47 -6.67
C VAL A 120 -25.06 1.05 -6.68
N ALA A 121 -23.86 1.60 -6.66
CA ALA A 121 -23.63 3.04 -6.73
C ALA A 121 -24.21 3.64 -8.02
N LYS A 122 -23.92 3.07 -9.19
CA LYS A 122 -24.49 3.53 -10.47
C LYS A 122 -26.02 3.42 -10.53
N LEU A 123 -26.57 2.29 -10.09
CA LEU A 123 -28.03 2.11 -10.02
C LEU A 123 -28.70 3.01 -8.98
N SER A 124 -27.94 3.56 -8.04
CA SER A 124 -28.42 4.53 -7.05
C SER A 124 -28.38 5.98 -7.55
N GLY A 125 -27.75 6.23 -8.70
CA GLY A 125 -27.62 7.56 -9.30
C GLY A 125 -26.47 8.38 -8.71
N VAL A 126 -25.42 7.71 -8.18
CA VAL A 126 -24.23 8.41 -7.66
C VAL A 126 -23.57 9.19 -8.79
N PRO A 127 -23.31 10.50 -8.62
CA PRO A 127 -22.67 11.30 -9.66
C PRO A 127 -21.29 10.76 -10.09
N VAL A 128 -20.42 10.41 -9.13
CA VAL A 128 -19.04 10.03 -9.41
C VAL A 128 -18.73 8.65 -8.83
N LEU A 129 -18.32 7.72 -9.69
CA LEU A 129 -17.85 6.38 -9.31
C LEU A 129 -16.40 6.18 -9.70
N ILE A 130 -15.56 5.93 -8.70
CA ILE A 130 -14.10 5.75 -8.86
C ILE A 130 -13.73 4.35 -8.36
N SER A 131 -12.82 3.67 -9.09
CA SER A 131 -12.20 2.42 -8.63
C SER A 131 -10.73 2.63 -8.35
N SER A 132 -10.23 2.16 -7.20
CA SER A 132 -8.80 2.19 -6.85
C SER A 132 -8.12 0.86 -7.15
N ARG A 133 -7.17 0.85 -8.09
CA ARG A 133 -6.33 -0.29 -8.46
C ARG A 133 -5.03 -0.23 -7.68
N ARG A 134 -4.83 -1.23 -6.80
CA ARG A 134 -3.74 -1.20 -5.82
C ARG A 134 -2.75 -2.35 -5.95
N ASP A 135 -3.01 -3.27 -6.88
CA ASP A 135 -2.16 -4.42 -7.19
C ASP A 135 -2.09 -4.69 -8.69
N MET A 136 -1.23 -5.61 -9.10
CA MET A 136 -1.05 -6.01 -10.50
C MET A 136 -2.16 -6.95 -11.01
N GLY A 137 -3.15 -7.30 -10.19
CA GLY A 137 -4.25 -8.18 -10.57
C GLY A 137 -3.84 -9.60 -10.95
N ILE A 138 -2.70 -10.09 -10.45
CA ILE A 138 -2.13 -11.40 -10.84
C ILE A 138 -3.06 -12.56 -10.46
N LEU A 139 -3.78 -12.42 -9.36
CA LEU A 139 -4.66 -13.47 -8.83
C LEU A 139 -6.05 -13.48 -9.46
N ARG A 140 -6.35 -12.57 -10.41
CA ARG A 140 -7.66 -12.48 -11.04
C ARG A 140 -7.94 -13.65 -11.97
N SER A 141 -9.04 -14.36 -11.73
CA SER A 141 -9.53 -15.39 -12.63
C SER A 141 -10.05 -14.80 -13.96
N THR A 142 -10.21 -15.64 -14.98
CA THR A 142 -10.78 -15.22 -16.27
C THR A 142 -12.19 -14.60 -16.14
N ARG A 143 -13.02 -15.14 -15.23
CA ARG A 143 -14.37 -14.61 -14.95
C ARG A 143 -14.31 -13.20 -14.37
N HIS A 144 -13.40 -12.96 -13.43
CA HIS A 144 -13.17 -11.62 -12.88
C HIS A 144 -12.67 -10.64 -13.95
N ARG A 145 -11.78 -11.05 -14.86
CA ARG A 145 -11.33 -10.19 -15.96
C ARG A 145 -12.48 -9.77 -16.88
N ILE A 146 -13.42 -10.68 -17.19
CA ILE A 146 -14.60 -10.36 -17.98
C ILE A 146 -15.50 -9.38 -17.22
N ALA A 147 -15.77 -9.63 -15.94
CA ALA A 147 -16.57 -8.76 -15.09
C ALA A 147 -15.98 -7.33 -15.01
N TYR A 148 -14.65 -7.23 -14.83
CA TYR A 148 -13.97 -5.94 -14.82
C TYR A 148 -14.04 -5.18 -16.12
N ARG A 149 -13.98 -5.85 -17.28
CA ARG A 149 -14.19 -5.21 -18.58
C ARG A 149 -15.57 -4.59 -18.73
N LEU A 150 -16.60 -5.27 -18.21
CA LEU A 150 -17.96 -4.72 -18.21
C LEU A 150 -18.09 -3.56 -17.22
N MET A 151 -17.52 -3.71 -16.01
CA MET A 151 -17.54 -2.68 -14.98
C MET A 151 -16.75 -1.44 -15.37
N SER A 152 -15.69 -1.58 -16.17
CA SER A 152 -14.87 -0.44 -16.65
C SER A 152 -15.69 0.62 -17.40
N LEU A 153 -16.82 0.22 -18.01
CA LEU A 153 -17.74 1.13 -18.66
C LEU A 153 -18.48 2.02 -17.66
N LEU A 154 -18.68 1.56 -16.44
CA LEU A 154 -19.43 2.24 -15.39
C LEU A 154 -18.58 3.21 -14.57
N PHE A 155 -17.27 2.98 -14.47
CA PHE A 155 -16.37 3.88 -13.74
C PHE A 155 -16.20 5.21 -14.50
N ASP A 156 -16.32 6.29 -13.76
CA ASP A 156 -16.02 7.64 -14.26
C ASP A 156 -14.49 7.84 -14.30
N GLN A 157 -13.78 7.29 -13.31
CA GLN A 157 -12.32 7.29 -13.23
C GLN A 157 -11.82 6.01 -12.57
N VAL A 158 -10.62 5.58 -12.93
CA VAL A 158 -9.86 4.53 -12.25
C VAL A 158 -8.55 5.13 -11.73
N GLN A 159 -8.32 5.03 -10.45
CA GLN A 159 -7.07 5.40 -9.80
C GLN A 159 -6.13 4.21 -9.76
N ALA A 160 -4.98 4.29 -10.40
CA ALA A 160 -3.89 3.34 -10.28
C ALA A 160 -2.80 3.88 -9.34
N VAL A 161 -2.20 3.01 -8.51
CA VAL A 161 -1.17 3.44 -7.55
C VAL A 161 0.21 3.63 -8.17
N SER A 162 0.42 3.15 -9.41
CA SER A 162 1.68 3.30 -10.15
C SER A 162 1.40 3.26 -11.64
N GLY A 163 2.36 3.71 -12.46
CA GLY A 163 2.32 3.60 -13.91
C GLY A 163 2.23 2.15 -14.37
N ALA A 164 2.96 1.24 -13.71
CA ALA A 164 2.88 -0.19 -13.99
C ALA A 164 1.47 -0.75 -13.75
N VAL A 165 0.80 -0.37 -12.66
CA VAL A 165 -0.60 -0.76 -12.39
C VAL A 165 -1.54 -0.11 -13.40
N ARG A 166 -1.29 1.15 -13.79
CA ARG A 166 -2.05 1.84 -14.84
C ARG A 166 -2.01 1.08 -16.16
N GLU A 167 -0.82 0.78 -16.66
CA GLU A 167 -0.63 0.05 -17.92
C GLU A 167 -1.28 -1.33 -17.88
N GLN A 168 -1.07 -2.06 -16.78
CA GLN A 168 -1.69 -3.36 -16.58
C GLN A 168 -3.22 -3.28 -16.57
N THR A 169 -3.79 -2.27 -15.91
CA THR A 169 -5.24 -2.06 -15.86
C THR A 169 -5.81 -1.74 -17.23
N ILE A 170 -5.21 -0.81 -17.98
CA ILE A 170 -5.62 -0.47 -19.34
C ILE A 170 -5.63 -1.71 -20.23
N ARG A 171 -4.55 -2.50 -20.17
CA ARG A 171 -4.38 -3.70 -21.00
C ARG A 171 -5.33 -4.83 -20.63
N ALA A 172 -5.44 -5.13 -19.32
CA ALA A 172 -6.23 -6.28 -18.84
C ALA A 172 -7.74 -6.01 -18.89
N ASP A 173 -8.16 -4.84 -18.45
CA ASP A 173 -9.57 -4.47 -18.34
C ASP A 173 -10.10 -3.80 -19.63
N ARG A 174 -9.21 -3.49 -20.61
CA ARG A 174 -9.52 -2.78 -21.87
C ARG A 174 -10.25 -1.46 -21.62
N ILE A 175 -9.81 -0.75 -20.61
CA ILE A 175 -10.37 0.56 -20.25
C ILE A 175 -9.71 1.66 -21.07
N ASP A 176 -10.46 2.73 -21.33
CA ASP A 176 -9.95 3.93 -21.96
C ASP A 176 -8.78 4.52 -21.12
N PRO A 177 -7.59 4.73 -21.72
CA PRO A 177 -6.44 5.30 -21.03
C PRO A 177 -6.71 6.64 -20.33
N ASP A 178 -7.63 7.46 -20.87
CA ASP A 178 -8.01 8.76 -20.31
C ASP A 178 -8.84 8.62 -19.02
N LYS A 179 -9.45 7.45 -18.81
CA LYS A 179 -10.14 7.11 -17.56
C LYS A 179 -9.20 6.60 -16.46
N VAL A 180 -7.90 6.39 -16.72
CA VAL A 180 -6.99 5.84 -15.74
C VAL A 180 -5.94 6.88 -15.34
N VAL A 181 -6.04 7.36 -14.11
CA VAL A 181 -5.10 8.32 -13.51
C VAL A 181 -4.16 7.61 -12.54
N THR A 182 -2.89 7.99 -12.54
CA THR A 182 -1.92 7.51 -11.55
C THR A 182 -1.87 8.46 -10.37
N ILE A 183 -2.25 7.98 -9.19
CA ILE A 183 -2.07 8.68 -7.91
C ILE A 183 -1.33 7.71 -6.98
N PRO A 184 -0.04 7.95 -6.75
CA PRO A 184 0.80 7.13 -5.88
C PRO A 184 0.31 7.11 -4.44
N ASN A 185 0.76 6.10 -3.68
CA ASN A 185 0.61 6.11 -2.22
C ASN A 185 1.43 7.25 -1.64
N GLY A 186 0.93 7.80 -0.53
CA GLY A 186 1.65 8.77 0.29
C GLY A 186 1.85 8.27 1.71
N ILE A 187 2.96 8.66 2.33
CA ILE A 187 3.26 8.37 3.72
C ILE A 187 3.26 9.65 4.57
N GLU A 188 2.95 9.52 5.85
CA GLU A 188 2.93 10.62 6.81
C GLU A 188 4.36 10.88 7.33
N ILE A 189 5.10 11.71 6.62
CA ILE A 189 6.54 11.97 6.86
C ILE A 189 6.79 12.46 8.28
N GLU A 190 5.94 13.35 8.81
CA GLU A 190 6.08 13.93 10.14
C GLU A 190 5.94 12.87 11.24
N LYS A 191 4.99 11.96 11.10
CA LYS A 191 4.80 10.85 12.05
C LYS A 191 5.96 9.86 11.97
N LEU A 192 6.41 9.55 10.76
CA LEU A 192 7.60 8.72 10.55
C LEU A 192 8.83 9.36 11.20
N ALA A 193 9.03 10.68 11.03
CA ALA A 193 10.14 11.40 11.62
C ALA A 193 10.06 11.45 13.15
N ALA A 194 8.86 11.54 13.73
CA ALA A 194 8.62 11.61 15.17
C ALA A 194 8.81 10.26 15.92
N ALA A 195 8.83 9.12 15.21
CA ALA A 195 9.05 7.82 15.86
C ALA A 195 10.46 7.77 16.49
N ASP A 196 10.56 7.55 17.79
CA ASP A 196 11.81 7.59 18.55
C ASP A 196 12.10 6.33 19.41
N GLY A 197 11.29 5.28 19.23
CA GLY A 197 11.38 4.03 19.97
C GLY A 197 12.57 3.11 19.62
N ALA A 198 13.51 3.53 18.77
CA ALA A 198 14.57 2.68 18.24
C ALA A 198 15.45 2.04 19.35
N ALA A 199 15.92 2.82 20.34
CA ALA A 199 16.75 2.31 21.43
C ALA A 199 15.99 1.33 22.33
N ALA A 200 14.73 1.62 22.66
CA ALA A 200 13.88 0.73 23.44
C ALA A 200 13.62 -0.60 22.70
N LEU A 201 13.39 -0.51 21.38
CA LEU A 201 13.16 -1.68 20.55
C LEU A 201 14.42 -2.54 20.38
N HIS A 202 15.59 -1.92 20.24
CA HIS A 202 16.89 -2.62 20.21
C HIS A 202 17.10 -3.45 21.48
N HIS A 203 16.90 -2.84 22.64
CA HIS A 203 17.01 -3.53 23.93
C HIS A 203 15.95 -4.62 24.09
N LEU A 204 14.68 -4.34 23.77
CA LEU A 204 13.58 -5.31 23.87
C LEU A 204 13.82 -6.55 23.01
N LEU A 205 14.36 -6.36 21.82
CA LEU A 205 14.69 -7.46 20.91
C LEU A 205 16.01 -8.16 21.27
N GLY A 206 16.80 -7.64 22.21
CA GLY A 206 18.10 -8.20 22.56
C GLY A 206 19.02 -8.31 21.35
N LEU A 207 19.12 -7.24 20.57
CA LEU A 207 20.01 -7.17 19.41
C LEU A 207 21.44 -6.87 19.86
N GLU A 208 22.41 -7.36 19.12
CA GLU A 208 23.83 -7.05 19.39
C GLU A 208 24.17 -5.69 18.79
N ASP A 209 24.92 -4.85 19.51
CA ASP A 209 25.24 -3.47 19.11
C ASP A 209 26.05 -3.37 17.80
N ASP A 210 26.84 -4.41 17.49
CA ASP A 210 27.72 -4.48 16.33
C ASP A 210 27.21 -5.41 15.21
N ALA A 211 25.98 -5.92 15.32
CA ALA A 211 25.37 -6.79 14.33
C ALA A 211 24.73 -5.97 13.22
N PRO A 212 25.09 -6.19 11.94
CA PRO A 212 24.34 -5.61 10.83
C PRO A 212 22.88 -6.05 10.84
N LEU A 213 21.94 -5.09 10.74
CA LEU A 213 20.51 -5.33 10.82
C LEU A 213 19.85 -5.13 9.45
N ILE A 214 19.30 -6.19 8.92
CA ILE A 214 18.55 -6.16 7.64
C ILE A 214 17.08 -6.39 7.95
N VAL A 215 16.20 -5.48 7.51
CA VAL A 215 14.77 -5.59 7.76
C VAL A 215 13.96 -5.77 6.48
N SER A 216 12.91 -6.57 6.56
CA SER A 216 11.90 -6.72 5.53
C SER A 216 10.51 -6.66 6.16
N VAL A 217 9.61 -5.84 5.58
CA VAL A 217 8.28 -5.60 6.12
C VAL A 217 7.22 -6.01 5.10
N GLY A 218 6.31 -6.89 5.50
CA GLY A 218 5.21 -7.35 4.64
C GLY A 218 4.51 -8.58 5.22
N HIS A 219 3.26 -8.79 4.84
CA HIS A 219 2.53 -10.00 5.24
C HIS A 219 3.25 -11.26 4.76
N ILE A 220 3.27 -12.30 5.58
CA ILE A 220 3.84 -13.60 5.24
C ILE A 220 2.95 -14.27 4.18
N ARG A 221 3.35 -14.10 2.91
CA ARG A 221 2.71 -14.63 1.70
C ARG A 221 3.78 -14.92 0.66
N ARG A 222 3.52 -15.91 -0.21
CA ARG A 222 4.46 -16.30 -1.29
C ARG A 222 4.85 -15.13 -2.21
N VAL A 223 3.92 -14.22 -2.48
CA VAL A 223 4.16 -13.05 -3.33
C VAL A 223 5.22 -12.09 -2.76
N LYS A 224 5.49 -12.12 -1.46
CA LYS A 224 6.48 -11.26 -0.80
C LYS A 224 7.93 -11.76 -0.91
N GLY A 225 8.15 -13.00 -1.38
CA GLY A 225 9.49 -13.50 -1.70
C GLY A 225 10.41 -13.68 -0.51
N PHE A 226 9.91 -13.90 0.71
CA PHE A 226 10.77 -14.08 1.88
C PHE A 226 11.70 -15.30 1.77
N ASP A 227 11.35 -16.30 0.97
CA ASP A 227 12.23 -17.42 0.63
C ASP A 227 13.46 -16.98 -0.18
N VAL A 228 13.32 -15.98 -1.06
CA VAL A 228 14.44 -15.33 -1.77
C VAL A 228 15.31 -14.56 -0.77
N LEU A 229 14.71 -13.83 0.20
CA LEU A 229 15.44 -13.16 1.27
C LEU A 229 16.27 -14.13 2.11
N LEU A 230 15.68 -15.27 2.51
CA LEU A 230 16.38 -16.27 3.33
C LEU A 230 17.58 -16.88 2.61
N ARG A 231 17.47 -17.12 1.29
CA ARG A 231 18.60 -17.58 0.48
C ARG A 231 19.68 -16.50 0.36
N ALA A 232 19.30 -15.23 0.18
CA ALA A 232 20.24 -14.12 0.21
C ALA A 232 20.91 -13.99 1.59
N ALA A 233 20.14 -14.17 2.68
CA ALA A 233 20.66 -14.15 4.05
C ALA A 233 21.74 -15.20 4.28
N ALA A 234 21.58 -16.41 3.72
CA ALA A 234 22.59 -17.46 3.84
C ALA A 234 23.94 -17.06 3.19
N GLU A 235 23.92 -16.28 2.13
CA GLU A 235 25.14 -15.76 1.51
C GLU A 235 25.75 -14.60 2.30
N VAL A 236 24.90 -13.67 2.75
CA VAL A 236 25.34 -12.52 3.56
C VAL A 236 25.97 -13.00 4.87
N CYS A 237 25.36 -13.97 5.57
CA CYS A 237 25.86 -14.48 6.84
C CYS A 237 27.20 -15.25 6.73
N ARG A 238 27.60 -15.72 5.54
CA ARG A 238 28.96 -16.25 5.32
C ARG A 238 30.04 -15.18 5.43
N VAL A 239 29.71 -13.93 5.06
CA VAL A 239 30.64 -12.78 5.10
C VAL A 239 30.46 -11.98 6.39
N TYR A 240 29.22 -11.85 6.83
CA TYR A 240 28.80 -11.14 8.05
C TYR A 240 28.09 -12.10 9.01
N PRO A 241 28.81 -12.93 9.78
CA PRO A 241 28.19 -14.01 10.60
C PRO A 241 27.20 -13.51 11.64
N LYS A 242 27.35 -12.26 12.12
CA LYS A 242 26.44 -11.61 13.08
C LYS A 242 25.23 -10.94 12.43
N ALA A 243 25.17 -10.86 11.12
CA ALA A 243 24.06 -10.19 10.43
C ALA A 243 22.71 -10.78 10.86
N THR A 244 21.78 -9.91 11.25
CA THR A 244 20.46 -10.30 11.73
C THR A 244 19.38 -9.81 10.75
N PHE A 245 18.56 -10.75 10.26
CA PHE A 245 17.46 -10.49 9.36
C PHE A 245 16.14 -10.44 10.13
N LEU A 246 15.48 -9.30 10.14
CA LEU A 246 14.24 -9.04 10.84
C LEU A 246 13.06 -9.06 9.86
N ILE A 247 12.13 -10.00 10.02
CA ILE A 247 10.96 -10.15 9.18
C ILE A 247 9.74 -9.73 9.97
N VAL A 248 9.07 -8.65 9.51
CA VAL A 248 7.91 -8.06 10.15
C VAL A 248 6.67 -8.27 9.30
N GLY A 249 5.61 -8.79 9.90
CA GLY A 249 4.30 -8.90 9.25
C GLY A 249 3.45 -10.05 9.74
N THR A 250 2.16 -9.93 9.49
CA THR A 250 1.16 -10.94 9.87
C THR A 250 1.21 -12.14 8.93
N VAL A 251 1.07 -13.33 9.46
CA VAL A 251 0.92 -14.56 8.67
C VAL A 251 -0.45 -14.57 8.00
N GLN A 252 -0.48 -14.43 6.68
CA GLN A 252 -1.69 -14.54 5.87
C GLN A 252 -1.80 -15.89 5.15
N GLU A 253 -0.66 -16.54 4.88
CA GLU A 253 -0.59 -17.88 4.28
C GLU A 253 0.17 -18.82 5.24
N PRO A 254 -0.54 -19.59 6.08
CA PRO A 254 0.10 -20.48 7.08
C PRO A 254 1.06 -21.51 6.48
N ALA A 255 0.78 -21.98 5.25
CA ALA A 255 1.68 -22.89 4.56
C ALA A 255 3.02 -22.20 4.21
N CYS A 256 2.96 -20.95 3.75
CA CYS A 256 4.15 -20.16 3.46
C CYS A 256 5.01 -19.95 4.73
N ASP A 257 4.40 -19.63 5.87
CA ASP A 257 5.14 -19.48 7.15
C ASP A 257 5.85 -20.77 7.55
N ARG A 258 5.19 -21.93 7.45
CA ARG A 258 5.84 -23.23 7.73
C ARG A 258 7.01 -23.50 6.81
N ASP A 259 6.83 -23.26 5.51
CA ASP A 259 7.88 -23.46 4.51
C ASP A 259 9.10 -22.56 4.78
N LEU A 260 8.87 -21.29 5.18
CA LEU A 260 9.95 -20.34 5.52
C LEU A 260 10.70 -20.76 6.79
N ARG A 261 10.01 -21.19 7.84
CA ARG A 261 10.67 -21.66 9.07
C ARG A 261 11.49 -22.95 8.84
N GLU A 262 11.00 -23.83 7.98
CA GLU A 262 11.75 -25.00 7.54
C GLU A 262 12.99 -24.59 6.74
N LEU A 263 12.86 -23.62 5.83
CA LEU A 263 14.00 -23.11 5.05
C LEU A 263 15.07 -22.47 5.96
N VAL A 264 14.69 -21.74 7.01
CA VAL A 264 15.62 -21.20 8.01
C VAL A 264 16.46 -22.32 8.62
N ARG A 265 15.83 -23.42 9.05
CA ARG A 265 16.55 -24.59 9.60
C ARG A 265 17.48 -25.26 8.59
N GLN A 266 17.00 -25.44 7.34
CA GLN A 266 17.81 -26.06 6.26
C GLN A 266 19.03 -25.23 5.90
N LEU A 267 18.95 -23.91 6.04
CA LEU A 267 20.05 -22.98 5.76
C LEU A 267 20.93 -22.69 6.98
N GLY A 268 20.58 -23.19 8.18
CA GLY A 268 21.34 -22.96 9.43
C GLY A 268 21.27 -21.50 9.90
N LEU A 269 20.13 -20.83 9.71
CA LEU A 269 19.94 -19.41 9.97
C LEU A 269 19.15 -19.10 11.25
N GLU A 270 18.98 -20.07 12.15
CA GLU A 270 18.15 -19.93 13.36
C GLU A 270 18.61 -18.79 14.28
N HIS A 271 19.89 -18.47 14.26
CA HIS A 271 20.46 -17.36 15.05
C HIS A 271 20.43 -16.02 14.29
N ASN A 272 20.30 -16.05 12.96
CA ASN A 272 20.38 -14.87 12.11
C ASN A 272 19.01 -14.33 11.66
N VAL A 273 17.93 -15.12 11.74
CA VAL A 273 16.61 -14.73 11.24
C VAL A 273 15.60 -14.68 12.38
N ARG A 274 14.91 -13.55 12.49
CA ARG A 274 13.85 -13.34 13.49
C ARG A 274 12.54 -12.93 12.82
N PHE A 275 11.48 -13.71 13.06
CA PHE A 275 10.12 -13.37 12.67
C PHE A 275 9.46 -12.60 13.82
N LEU A 276 9.25 -11.30 13.64
CA LEU A 276 8.74 -10.41 14.69
C LEU A 276 7.20 -10.38 14.74
N GLY A 277 6.52 -11.02 13.78
CA GLY A 277 5.08 -10.95 13.70
C GLY A 277 4.57 -9.55 13.33
N LYS A 278 3.32 -9.24 13.74
CA LYS A 278 2.73 -7.92 13.54
C LYS A 278 3.33 -6.92 14.53
N LEU A 279 3.79 -5.79 14.05
CA LEU A 279 4.11 -4.62 14.85
C LEU A 279 3.15 -3.48 14.51
N GLU A 280 2.89 -2.60 15.47
CA GLU A 280 2.20 -1.33 15.23
C GLU A 280 3.11 -0.38 14.41
N ASN A 281 2.50 0.55 13.66
CA ASN A 281 3.24 1.39 12.72
C ASN A 281 4.41 2.14 13.35
N GLU A 282 4.22 2.71 14.54
CA GLU A 282 5.28 3.43 15.25
C GLU A 282 6.49 2.55 15.56
N ASN A 283 6.26 1.30 15.94
CA ASN A 283 7.32 0.31 16.15
C ASN A 283 7.98 -0.12 14.85
N VAL A 284 7.22 -0.21 13.74
CA VAL A 284 7.79 -0.46 12.41
C VAL A 284 8.71 0.70 12.02
N TRP A 285 8.27 1.95 12.18
CA TRP A 285 9.06 3.13 11.85
C TRP A 285 10.33 3.26 12.73
N SER A 286 10.21 2.96 14.02
CA SER A 286 11.36 2.90 14.93
C SER A 286 12.35 1.81 14.51
N LEU A 287 11.84 0.65 14.09
CA LEU A 287 12.68 -0.45 13.60
C LEU A 287 13.41 -0.09 12.29
N LEU A 288 12.72 0.59 11.36
CA LEU A 288 13.34 1.06 10.12
C LEU A 288 14.49 2.03 10.39
N LYS A 289 14.40 2.88 11.43
CA LYS A 289 15.48 3.79 11.82
C LYS A 289 16.64 3.10 12.51
N LEU A 290 16.43 1.92 13.04
CA LEU A 290 17.44 1.13 13.74
C LEU A 290 18.28 0.29 12.78
N CYS A 291 17.72 -0.11 11.63
CA CYS A 291 18.34 -1.05 10.71
C CYS A 291 19.31 -0.37 9.75
N ASP A 292 20.22 -1.17 9.16
CA ASP A 292 21.22 -0.73 8.19
C ASP A 292 20.72 -0.85 6.75
N VAL A 293 19.89 -1.88 6.44
CA VAL A 293 19.40 -2.15 5.09
C VAL A 293 17.93 -2.61 5.14
N PHE A 294 17.11 -2.05 4.27
CA PHE A 294 15.79 -2.58 3.95
C PHE A 294 15.86 -3.46 2.71
N CYS A 295 15.31 -4.68 2.77
CA CYS A 295 15.24 -5.56 1.63
C CYS A 295 13.79 -5.96 1.30
N GLN A 296 13.36 -5.73 0.06
CA GLN A 296 12.03 -6.12 -0.44
C GLN A 296 12.17 -7.08 -1.63
N PRO A 297 12.16 -8.40 -1.41
CA PRO A 297 12.36 -9.41 -2.46
C PRO A 297 11.06 -9.83 -3.16
N SER A 298 10.07 -8.96 -3.21
CA SER A 298 8.72 -9.27 -3.67
C SER A 298 8.68 -9.76 -5.12
N ARG A 299 7.75 -10.66 -5.41
CA ARG A 299 7.42 -11.15 -6.76
C ARG A 299 6.44 -10.26 -7.50
N SER A 300 5.67 -9.49 -6.75
CA SER A 300 4.69 -8.54 -7.29
C SER A 300 4.33 -7.47 -6.28
N GLU A 301 4.27 -6.24 -6.73
CA GLU A 301 3.81 -5.07 -5.97
C GLU A 301 2.99 -4.15 -6.87
N GLY A 302 1.98 -3.50 -6.31
CA GLY A 302 1.38 -2.34 -6.95
C GLY A 302 2.25 -1.11 -6.72
N MET A 303 2.36 -0.71 -5.45
CA MET A 303 3.30 0.25 -4.87
C MET A 303 3.44 -0.09 -3.39
N SER A 304 4.65 -0.32 -2.94
CA SER A 304 4.92 -0.76 -1.58
C SER A 304 4.98 0.40 -0.59
N ASN A 305 4.06 0.42 0.39
CA ASN A 305 4.16 1.38 1.50
C ASN A 305 5.41 1.14 2.34
N ALA A 306 5.77 -0.13 2.59
CA ALA A 306 6.95 -0.47 3.38
C ALA A 306 8.25 0.04 2.74
N LEU A 307 8.34 0.00 1.40
CA LEU A 307 9.47 0.59 0.67
C LEU A 307 9.48 2.12 0.83
N LEU A 308 8.31 2.78 0.68
CA LEU A 308 8.20 4.22 0.89
C LEU A 308 8.56 4.62 2.33
N GLU A 309 8.12 3.85 3.31
CA GLU A 309 8.43 4.08 4.74
C GLU A 309 9.93 3.87 5.03
N ALA A 310 10.56 2.84 4.45
CA ALA A 310 11.99 2.62 4.57
C ALA A 310 12.80 3.75 3.94
N MET A 311 12.47 4.13 2.72
CA MET A 311 13.09 5.28 2.04
C MET A 311 12.88 6.58 2.81
N GLY A 312 11.66 6.84 3.30
CA GLY A 312 11.32 8.00 4.12
C GLY A 312 12.05 8.04 5.46
N SER A 313 12.43 6.89 6.01
CA SER A 313 13.30 6.78 7.19
C SER A 313 14.77 7.08 6.88
N GLY A 314 15.15 7.22 5.61
CA GLY A 314 16.54 7.38 5.18
C GLY A 314 17.32 6.06 5.15
N LEU A 315 16.63 4.93 5.14
CA LEU A 315 17.23 3.61 5.12
C LEU A 315 17.56 3.20 3.68
N PRO A 316 18.80 2.78 3.36
CA PRO A 316 19.15 2.30 2.03
C PRO A 316 18.37 1.02 1.71
N CYS A 317 17.84 0.91 0.48
CA CYS A 317 16.91 -0.12 0.09
C CYS A 317 17.47 -1.01 -1.02
N VAL A 318 17.25 -2.33 -0.90
CA VAL A 318 17.40 -3.31 -1.97
C VAL A 318 16.02 -3.86 -2.29
N ALA A 319 15.53 -3.69 -3.52
CA ALA A 319 14.19 -4.13 -3.88
C ALA A 319 14.15 -4.76 -5.27
N THR A 320 13.20 -5.67 -5.49
CA THR A 320 13.02 -6.32 -6.80
C THR A 320 12.34 -5.39 -7.82
N ALA A 321 12.72 -5.54 -9.10
CA ALA A 321 12.18 -4.78 -10.24
C ALA A 321 10.74 -5.20 -10.60
N VAL A 322 9.79 -5.03 -9.66
CA VAL A 322 8.39 -5.44 -9.85
C VAL A 322 7.40 -4.30 -9.61
N GLY A 323 6.34 -4.27 -10.41
CA GLY A 323 5.27 -3.28 -10.31
C GLY A 323 5.78 -1.84 -10.28
N GLY A 324 5.36 -1.07 -9.29
CA GLY A 324 5.75 0.34 -9.11
C GLY A 324 7.14 0.55 -8.49
N THR A 325 7.90 -0.50 -8.11
CA THR A 325 9.22 -0.35 -7.49
C THR A 325 10.18 0.49 -8.34
N PRO A 326 10.33 0.28 -9.68
CA PRO A 326 11.23 1.09 -10.51
C PRO A 326 10.78 2.55 -10.71
N GLU A 327 9.57 2.90 -10.30
CA GLU A 327 9.07 4.28 -10.34
C GLU A 327 9.45 5.07 -9.08
N VAL A 328 9.70 4.34 -7.99
CA VAL A 328 10.01 4.88 -6.66
C VAL A 328 11.51 4.91 -6.41
N LEU A 329 12.20 3.84 -6.78
CA LEU A 329 13.62 3.62 -6.56
C LEU A 329 14.41 3.88 -7.85
N GLU A 330 15.49 4.64 -7.75
CA GLU A 330 16.46 4.85 -8.83
C GLU A 330 17.71 4.01 -8.55
N ASP A 331 17.97 3.01 -9.43
CA ASP A 331 19.04 2.03 -9.22
C ASP A 331 20.41 2.68 -9.10
N GLY A 332 21.17 2.30 -8.06
CA GLY A 332 22.49 2.82 -7.74
C GLY A 332 22.50 4.25 -7.17
N ARG A 333 21.35 4.93 -7.07
CA ARG A 333 21.27 6.31 -6.57
C ARG A 333 20.45 6.45 -5.29
N THR A 334 19.22 5.95 -5.28
CA THR A 334 18.31 6.00 -4.11
C THR A 334 18.08 4.62 -3.50
N GLY A 335 18.72 3.60 -4.03
CA GLY A 335 18.68 2.21 -3.61
C GLY A 335 19.18 1.32 -4.72
N TYR A 336 19.07 0.01 -4.53
CA TYR A 336 19.40 -0.99 -5.54
C TYR A 336 18.16 -1.73 -6.01
N ILE A 337 18.05 -1.89 -7.34
CA ILE A 337 17.01 -2.69 -7.98
C ILE A 337 17.63 -3.98 -8.45
N VAL A 338 17.03 -5.12 -8.08
CA VAL A 338 17.49 -6.45 -8.45
C VAL A 338 16.40 -7.22 -9.21
N PRO A 339 16.77 -8.20 -10.06
CA PRO A 339 15.77 -9.07 -10.69
C PRO A 339 14.96 -9.84 -9.64
N SER A 340 13.67 -10.08 -9.92
CA SER A 340 12.86 -10.97 -9.07
C SER A 340 13.45 -12.38 -9.09
N GLU A 341 13.37 -13.12 -7.98
CA GLU A 341 13.94 -14.46 -7.77
C GLU A 341 15.48 -14.53 -7.72
N ASP A 342 16.20 -13.45 -7.96
CA ASP A 342 17.67 -13.41 -7.94
C ASP A 342 18.18 -13.08 -6.54
N TYR A 343 18.28 -14.12 -5.70
CA TYR A 343 18.80 -13.96 -4.33
C TYR A 343 20.31 -13.67 -4.30
N HIS A 344 21.07 -14.06 -5.32
CA HIS A 344 22.49 -13.72 -5.45
C HIS A 344 22.68 -12.22 -5.65
N ALA A 345 21.90 -11.61 -6.59
CA ALA A 345 21.92 -10.17 -6.78
C ALA A 345 21.50 -9.43 -5.50
N ALA A 346 20.45 -9.91 -4.80
CA ALA A 346 20.02 -9.31 -3.53
C ALA A 346 21.11 -9.39 -2.45
N ALA A 347 21.75 -10.55 -2.27
CA ALA A 347 22.86 -10.72 -1.32
C ALA A 347 24.04 -9.79 -1.63
N ASN A 348 24.45 -9.72 -2.91
CA ASN A 348 25.56 -8.88 -3.34
C ASN A 348 25.27 -7.38 -3.06
N ARG A 349 24.03 -6.90 -3.30
CA ARG A 349 23.66 -5.51 -3.02
C ARG A 349 23.55 -5.23 -1.54
N ILE A 350 23.05 -6.15 -0.72
CA ILE A 350 23.08 -6.04 0.74
C ILE A 350 24.53 -5.94 1.24
N MET A 351 25.41 -6.84 0.81
CA MET A 351 26.82 -6.83 1.21
C MET A 351 27.53 -5.54 0.74
N ALA A 352 27.21 -5.01 -0.43
CA ALA A 352 27.77 -3.75 -0.91
C ALA A 352 27.38 -2.57 -0.01
N LEU A 353 26.13 -2.52 0.47
CA LEU A 353 25.68 -1.48 1.42
C LEU A 353 26.35 -1.63 2.79
N LEU A 354 26.49 -2.87 3.30
CA LEU A 354 27.16 -3.15 4.58
C LEU A 354 28.65 -2.85 4.51
N GLY A 355 29.29 -3.01 3.35
CA GLY A 355 30.72 -2.75 3.13
C GLY A 355 31.06 -1.27 2.94
N ASP A 356 30.09 -0.41 2.62
CA ASP A 356 30.25 1.04 2.48
C ASP A 356 29.14 1.77 3.27
N PRO A 357 29.24 1.86 4.60
CA PRO A 357 28.20 2.49 5.42
C PRO A 357 27.97 3.98 5.11
N GLU A 358 29.01 4.72 4.71
CA GLU A 358 28.85 6.14 4.36
C GLU A 358 28.11 6.31 3.03
N GLY A 359 28.50 5.55 1.99
CA GLY A 359 27.77 5.54 0.72
C GLY A 359 26.32 5.09 0.89
N ALA A 360 26.08 4.06 1.72
CA ALA A 360 24.75 3.58 2.08
C ALA A 360 23.91 4.67 2.77
N ARG A 361 24.48 5.40 3.72
CA ARG A 361 23.85 6.54 4.39
C ARG A 361 23.47 7.65 3.41
N GLN A 362 24.38 8.03 2.50
CA GLN A 362 24.11 9.05 1.48
C GLN A 362 22.99 8.60 0.53
N MET A 363 22.98 7.34 0.12
CA MET A 363 21.92 6.75 -0.69
C MET A 363 20.55 6.82 0.02
N GLY A 364 20.49 6.47 1.31
CA GLY A 364 19.29 6.58 2.13
C GLY A 364 18.78 8.03 2.25
N LEU A 365 19.66 9.00 2.44
CA LEU A 365 19.29 10.42 2.48
C LEU A 365 18.72 10.93 1.15
N LEU A 366 19.25 10.47 0.02
CA LEU A 366 18.69 10.77 -1.30
C LEU A 366 17.32 10.12 -1.47
N ALA A 367 17.15 8.87 -1.04
CA ALA A 367 15.88 8.16 -1.06
C ALA A 367 14.82 8.91 -0.25
N ARG A 368 15.16 9.38 0.95
CA ARG A 368 14.27 10.17 1.80
C ARG A 368 13.78 11.43 1.11
N ARG A 369 14.67 12.21 0.47
CA ARG A 369 14.29 13.43 -0.28
C ARG A 369 13.27 13.12 -1.37
N VAL A 370 13.46 12.04 -2.14
CA VAL A 370 12.49 11.62 -3.18
C VAL A 370 11.11 11.35 -2.57
N VAL A 371 11.06 10.72 -1.40
CA VAL A 371 9.78 10.45 -0.73
C VAL A 371 9.14 11.72 -0.20
N GLU A 372 9.89 12.61 0.43
CA GLU A 372 9.42 13.90 0.92
C GLU A 372 8.83 14.77 -0.21
N GLU A 373 9.48 14.79 -1.38
CA GLU A 373 9.06 15.62 -2.51
C GLU A 373 7.85 15.03 -3.27
N ARG A 374 7.77 13.70 -3.41
CA ARG A 374 6.87 13.07 -4.38
C ARG A 374 5.83 12.12 -3.78
N TYR A 375 6.11 11.54 -2.61
CA TYR A 375 5.32 10.47 -2.01
C TYR A 375 4.86 10.80 -0.59
N SER A 376 4.70 12.09 -0.26
CA SER A 376 4.07 12.51 0.99
C SER A 376 2.56 12.29 0.95
N ALA A 377 1.95 12.11 2.12
CA ALA A 377 0.50 11.97 2.26
C ALA A 377 -0.24 13.20 1.72
N GLU A 378 0.32 14.40 1.91
CA GLU A 378 -0.23 15.67 1.40
C GLU A 378 -0.22 15.70 -0.13
N SER A 379 0.86 15.20 -0.78
CA SER A 379 0.94 15.12 -2.24
C SER A 379 -0.12 14.17 -2.81
N MET A 380 -0.31 13.01 -2.19
CA MET A 380 -1.36 12.07 -2.54
C MET A 380 -2.75 12.70 -2.40
N ILE A 381 -3.04 13.33 -1.26
CA ILE A 381 -4.35 13.97 -1.01
C ILE A 381 -4.60 15.13 -1.99
N ARG A 382 -3.59 15.95 -2.27
CA ARG A 382 -3.72 17.05 -3.26
C ARG A 382 -4.12 16.50 -4.64
N SER A 383 -3.51 15.40 -5.06
CA SER A 383 -3.84 14.72 -6.33
C SER A 383 -5.25 14.13 -6.32
N MET A 384 -5.68 13.54 -5.19
CA MET A 384 -7.05 13.02 -5.02
C MET A 384 -8.09 14.12 -5.05
N VAL A 385 -7.85 15.23 -4.35
CA VAL A 385 -8.75 16.41 -4.36
C VAL A 385 -8.86 16.95 -5.78
N GLY A 386 -7.76 17.10 -6.50
CA GLY A 386 -7.77 17.54 -7.91
C GLY A 386 -8.62 16.62 -8.81
N MET A 387 -8.50 15.30 -8.64
CA MET A 387 -9.33 14.32 -9.35
C MET A 387 -10.81 14.46 -8.99
N TYR A 388 -11.15 14.62 -7.72
CA TYR A 388 -12.56 14.80 -7.29
C TYR A 388 -13.16 16.09 -7.84
N ASP A 389 -12.42 17.19 -7.80
CA ASP A 389 -12.85 18.49 -8.32
C ASP A 389 -13.12 18.44 -9.83
N GLN A 390 -12.21 17.82 -10.58
CA GLN A 390 -12.38 17.63 -12.02
C GLN A 390 -13.64 16.83 -12.35
N LEU A 391 -13.89 15.73 -11.66
CA LEU A 391 -15.03 14.85 -11.91
C LEU A 391 -16.37 15.48 -11.51
N LEU A 392 -16.39 16.30 -10.46
CA LEU A 392 -17.58 17.03 -10.02
C LEU A 392 -17.83 18.27 -10.89
N GLY A 393 -16.77 18.98 -11.32
CA GLY A 393 -16.86 20.18 -12.17
C GLY A 393 -17.31 19.90 -13.60
N GLY A 394 -16.89 18.79 -14.19
CA GLY A 394 -17.27 18.38 -15.54
C GLY A 394 -18.75 17.94 -15.71
N ARG A 395 -19.53 17.97 -14.64
CA ARG A 395 -20.97 17.58 -14.62
C ARG A 395 -21.94 18.71 -14.31
N ARG A 396 -21.43 19.97 -14.30
CA ARG A 396 -22.25 21.19 -14.11
C ARG A 396 -22.69 21.82 -15.45
#